data_4024a7d34265e9b83ce75d804ccbe86d
#
_entry.id   4024a7d34265e9b83ce75d804ccbe86d
#
_cell.length_a   1.000
_cell.length_b   1.000
_cell.length_c   1.000
_cell.angle_alpha   90.00
_cell.angle_beta   90.00
_cell.angle_gamma   90.00
#
_symmetry.space_group_name_H-M   'P 1'
#
loop_
_entity.id
_entity.type
_entity.pdbx_description
1 polymer ?
#
loop_
_entity_poly.entity_id
_entity_poly.type
_entity_poly.pdbx_seq_one_letter_code
_entity_poly.pdbx_strand_id
1 'polypeptide(L)'
;MSTIIYPSPIFGPVRSRRLGISLGINLMPDDGKVCTFDCIYCECGFNADRRPHHPRPTREMVRTALEERLRQMKNEGQMPDVLTFAGNGEPTAHPDFAGIIDDTIALRDALCPAAKVSVLSNATLAHRPEVREALLRVDNNILKLDTVDADYIQRVNAPTGKYDVNEVIKTLQSYDGHLIIQTLFMKGTSRGRSVDNTGEEYVGPWLKALESIAPSQVMIYTIDRETPDHDLCKATPEELDRIAERVQRLGFPVSVSY
;
A
#
# COMPACT_ATOMS: atom_id res chain seq x y z
N MET A 1 8.28 18.61 11.89
CA MET A 1 7.92 17.24 11.42
C MET A 1 6.66 17.35 10.60
N SER A 2 6.73 17.15 9.31
CA SER A 2 5.54 17.26 8.45
C SER A 2 5.10 15.89 7.96
N THR A 3 4.72 15.01 8.89
CA THR A 3 3.93 13.83 8.51
C THR A 3 2.58 14.27 7.97
N ILE A 4 2.11 13.61 6.91
CA ILE A 4 0.91 13.99 6.17
C ILE A 4 -0.28 13.20 6.71
N ILE A 5 -1.36 13.92 7.06
CA ILE A 5 -2.68 13.32 7.23
C ILE A 5 -3.52 13.75 6.03
N TYR A 6 -4.01 12.77 5.28
CA TYR A 6 -4.81 12.99 4.08
C TYR A 6 -6.26 13.29 4.44
N PRO A 7 -6.96 14.15 3.66
CA PRO A 7 -8.40 14.26 3.75
C PRO A 7 -9.11 12.90 3.61
N SER A 8 -10.27 12.77 4.21
CA SER A 8 -11.14 11.61 4.14
C SER A 8 -12.57 12.06 3.80
N PRO A 9 -13.33 11.30 2.99
CA PRO A 9 -12.97 10.03 2.38
C PRO A 9 -12.21 10.13 1.06
N ILE A 10 -12.16 11.31 0.41
CA ILE A 10 -11.54 11.49 -0.92
C ILE A 10 -10.46 12.56 -0.85
N PHE A 11 -9.33 12.31 -1.49
CA PHE A 11 -8.24 13.28 -1.61
C PHE A 11 -7.59 13.27 -3.00
N GLY A 12 -6.95 14.37 -3.35
CA GLY A 12 -6.33 14.55 -4.66
C GLY A 12 -7.27 15.19 -5.69
N PRO A 13 -7.02 14.97 -7.01
CA PRO A 13 -6.08 13.99 -7.56
C PRO A 13 -4.62 14.32 -7.28
N VAL A 14 -3.80 13.29 -7.17
CA VAL A 14 -2.34 13.40 -7.04
C VAL A 14 -1.65 12.70 -8.20
N ARG A 15 -0.50 13.23 -8.65
CA ARG A 15 0.32 12.55 -9.64
C ARG A 15 1.15 11.46 -8.95
N SER A 16 0.76 10.22 -9.14
CA SER A 16 1.50 9.06 -8.64
C SER A 16 2.66 8.72 -9.56
N ARG A 17 3.85 8.48 -9.02
CA ARG A 17 5.03 8.01 -9.79
C ARG A 17 4.79 6.63 -10.41
N ARG A 18 3.87 5.85 -9.86
CA ARG A 18 3.62 4.43 -10.21
C ARG A 18 2.32 4.21 -10.96
N LEU A 19 1.31 5.05 -10.75
CA LEU A 19 -0.06 4.77 -11.16
C LEU A 19 -0.71 5.89 -12.00
N GLY A 20 0.04 6.94 -12.36
CA GLY A 20 -0.52 8.07 -13.12
C GLY A 20 -1.30 9.06 -12.26
N ILE A 21 -2.37 9.65 -12.80
CA ILE A 21 -3.26 10.57 -12.08
C ILE A 21 -4.16 9.75 -11.16
N SER A 22 -3.90 9.82 -9.87
CA SER A 22 -4.57 9.02 -8.84
C SER A 22 -5.55 9.86 -8.04
N LEU A 23 -6.81 9.44 -8.00
CA LEU A 23 -7.78 9.91 -7.03
C LEU A 23 -7.73 8.99 -5.81
N GLY A 24 -7.37 9.54 -4.66
CA GLY A 24 -7.20 8.79 -3.42
C GLY A 24 -8.52 8.56 -2.69
N ILE A 25 -8.70 7.35 -2.16
CA ILE A 25 -9.82 6.97 -1.30
C ILE A 25 -9.24 6.58 0.05
N ASN A 26 -9.49 7.42 1.06
CA ASN A 26 -9.02 7.25 2.43
C ASN A 26 -10.17 6.76 3.32
N LEU A 27 -10.10 5.51 3.76
CA LEU A 27 -11.11 4.87 4.60
C LEU A 27 -10.87 5.08 6.11
N MET A 28 -9.82 5.83 6.45
CA MET A 28 -9.46 6.14 7.83
C MET A 28 -9.90 7.57 8.17
N PRO A 29 -9.93 7.95 9.46
CA PRO A 29 -10.25 9.31 9.87
C PRO A 29 -9.38 10.38 9.20
N ASP A 30 -9.90 11.60 9.05
CA ASP A 30 -9.22 12.74 8.43
C ASP A 30 -8.29 13.50 9.40
N ASP A 31 -8.31 13.15 10.68
CA ASP A 31 -7.54 13.78 11.75
C ASP A 31 -6.47 12.87 12.37
N GLY A 32 -6.33 11.63 11.90
CA GLY A 32 -5.38 10.70 12.49
C GLY A 32 -5.13 9.43 11.70
N LYS A 33 -4.28 8.55 12.25
CA LYS A 33 -3.85 7.31 11.62
C LYS A 33 -4.46 6.11 12.33
N VAL A 34 -4.99 5.17 11.56
CA VAL A 34 -5.45 3.85 12.03
C VAL A 34 -4.87 2.76 11.14
N CYS A 35 -3.81 2.13 11.59
CA CYS A 35 -3.11 1.11 10.82
C CYS A 35 -2.79 -0.12 11.69
N THR A 36 -2.78 -1.29 11.08
CA THR A 36 -2.34 -2.55 11.69
C THR A 36 -0.82 -2.71 11.70
N PHE A 37 -0.10 -1.82 11.01
CA PHE A 37 1.34 -1.61 11.11
C PHE A 37 1.66 -0.22 11.69
N ASP A 38 2.87 -0.08 12.22
CA ASP A 38 3.40 1.21 12.68
C ASP A 38 4.80 1.47 12.09
N CYS A 39 4.88 1.41 10.76
CA CYS A 39 6.14 1.47 10.01
C CYS A 39 6.93 2.75 10.30
N ILE A 40 8.23 2.59 10.57
CA ILE A 40 9.16 3.70 10.85
C ILE A 40 9.34 4.67 9.67
N TYR A 41 8.96 4.26 8.45
CA TYR A 41 9.04 5.05 7.21
C TYR A 41 7.69 5.59 6.75
N CYS A 42 6.63 5.46 7.56
CA CYS A 42 5.27 5.85 7.14
C CYS A 42 5.12 7.37 7.06
N GLU A 43 4.80 7.90 5.89
CA GLU A 43 4.56 9.34 5.71
C GLU A 43 3.42 9.90 6.58
N CYS A 44 2.50 9.05 7.05
CA CYS A 44 1.44 9.44 7.97
C CYS A 44 1.87 9.50 9.45
N GLY A 45 3.12 9.17 9.76
CA GLY A 45 3.63 9.15 11.14
C GLY A 45 3.30 7.85 11.89
N PHE A 46 3.49 7.86 13.20
CA PHE A 46 3.14 6.73 14.06
C PHE A 46 1.68 6.79 14.52
N ASN A 47 1.07 5.62 14.79
CA ASN A 47 -0.29 5.53 15.30
C ASN A 47 -0.45 6.29 16.63
N ALA A 48 0.56 6.25 17.51
CA ALA A 48 0.51 6.90 18.82
C ALA A 48 0.49 8.43 18.73
N ASP A 49 1.22 9.00 17.73
CA ASP A 49 1.36 10.44 17.54
C ASP A 49 0.17 11.07 16.81
N ARG A 50 -0.63 10.24 16.17
CA ARG A 50 -1.75 10.64 15.30
C ARG A 50 -3.03 9.89 15.63
N ARG A 51 -3.37 9.79 16.92
CA ARG A 51 -4.63 9.19 17.36
C ARG A 51 -5.81 10.01 16.89
N PRO A 52 -6.74 9.43 16.11
CA PRO A 52 -7.90 10.18 15.63
C PRO A 52 -8.93 10.41 16.73
N HIS A 53 -9.67 11.50 16.60
CA HIS A 53 -10.87 11.82 17.37
C HIS A 53 -12.13 11.66 16.53
N HIS A 54 -12.01 11.75 15.19
CA HIS A 54 -13.13 11.58 14.28
C HIS A 54 -13.35 10.09 13.95
N PRO A 55 -14.59 9.70 13.65
CA PRO A 55 -14.87 8.34 13.19
C PRO A 55 -14.34 8.11 11.78
N ARG A 56 -14.23 6.86 11.39
CA ARG A 56 -14.04 6.48 9.98
C ARG A 56 -15.24 6.92 9.16
N PRO A 57 -15.07 7.27 7.86
CA PRO A 57 -16.19 7.57 6.99
C PRO A 57 -17.09 6.33 6.83
N THR A 58 -18.39 6.52 6.77
CA THR A 58 -19.32 5.42 6.47
C THR A 58 -19.24 5.06 4.99
N ARG A 59 -19.71 3.84 4.61
CA ARG A 59 -19.83 3.42 3.22
C ARG A 59 -20.57 4.44 2.37
N GLU A 60 -21.70 4.97 2.88
CA GLU A 60 -22.50 5.98 2.19
C GLU A 60 -21.73 7.29 1.97
N MET A 61 -20.99 7.77 2.99
CA MET A 61 -20.14 8.96 2.86
C MET A 61 -19.07 8.78 1.78
N VAL A 62 -18.40 7.61 1.74
CA VAL A 62 -17.40 7.30 0.72
C VAL A 62 -18.02 7.30 -0.67
N ARG A 63 -19.16 6.61 -0.85
CA ARG A 63 -19.87 6.53 -2.12
C ARG A 63 -20.27 7.91 -2.63
N THR A 64 -20.94 8.71 -1.79
CA THR A 64 -21.41 10.05 -2.16
C THR A 64 -20.25 10.96 -2.54
N ALA A 65 -19.21 11.05 -1.71
CA ALA A 65 -18.06 11.90 -1.98
C ALA A 65 -17.29 11.46 -3.24
N LEU A 66 -17.16 10.15 -3.49
CA LEU A 66 -16.53 9.64 -4.70
C LEU A 66 -17.34 9.99 -5.95
N GLU A 67 -18.66 9.81 -5.92
CA GLU A 67 -19.54 10.13 -7.04
C GLU A 67 -19.48 11.63 -7.35
N GLU A 68 -19.61 12.49 -6.37
CA GLU A 68 -19.51 13.95 -6.52
C GLU A 68 -18.16 14.36 -7.13
N ARG A 69 -17.07 13.81 -6.61
CA ARG A 69 -15.73 14.14 -7.11
C ARG A 69 -15.50 13.68 -8.54
N LEU A 70 -15.93 12.46 -8.88
CA LEU A 70 -15.84 11.95 -10.26
C LEU A 70 -16.68 12.77 -11.25
N ARG A 71 -17.89 13.18 -10.88
CA ARG A 71 -18.73 14.08 -11.71
C ARG A 71 -18.07 15.43 -11.91
N GLN A 72 -17.48 16.00 -10.86
CA GLN A 72 -16.73 17.25 -10.93
C GLN A 72 -15.54 17.12 -11.90
N MET A 73 -14.70 16.08 -11.73
CA MET A 73 -13.54 15.83 -12.59
C MET A 73 -13.93 15.62 -14.05
N LYS A 74 -15.07 14.95 -14.29
CA LYS A 74 -15.62 14.79 -15.65
C LYS A 74 -15.97 16.14 -16.28
N ASN A 75 -16.61 17.04 -15.53
CA ASN A 75 -16.95 18.39 -16.00
C ASN A 75 -15.70 19.25 -16.24
N GLU A 76 -14.63 19.03 -15.47
CA GLU A 76 -13.33 19.69 -15.64
C GLU A 76 -12.49 19.09 -16.79
N GLY A 77 -12.91 17.96 -17.37
CA GLY A 77 -12.16 17.26 -18.42
C GLY A 77 -10.88 16.57 -17.93
N GLN A 78 -10.77 16.31 -16.63
CA GLN A 78 -9.60 15.73 -15.97
C GLN A 78 -9.96 14.42 -15.26
N MET A 79 -10.07 13.34 -16.03
CA MET A 79 -10.39 12.03 -15.43
C MET A 79 -9.16 11.40 -14.77
N PRO A 80 -9.34 10.62 -13.68
CA PRO A 80 -8.25 9.88 -13.09
C PRO A 80 -7.86 8.66 -13.94
N ASP A 81 -6.57 8.29 -13.89
CA ASP A 81 -6.10 7.01 -14.42
C ASP A 81 -6.40 5.86 -13.44
N VAL A 82 -6.50 6.19 -12.15
CA VAL A 82 -6.69 5.21 -11.09
C VAL A 82 -7.42 5.80 -9.88
N LEU A 83 -8.29 4.97 -9.29
CA LEU A 83 -8.90 5.16 -7.97
C LEU A 83 -8.12 4.33 -6.97
N THR A 84 -7.43 4.98 -6.02
CA THR A 84 -6.47 4.28 -5.15
C THR A 84 -6.90 4.31 -3.70
N PHE A 85 -7.19 3.15 -3.13
CA PHE A 85 -7.38 2.99 -1.70
C PHE A 85 -6.03 3.10 -0.98
N ALA A 86 -5.83 4.22 -0.30
CA ALA A 86 -4.62 4.57 0.43
C ALA A 86 -4.94 5.70 1.43
N GLY A 87 -3.95 6.16 2.18
CA GLY A 87 -4.09 7.33 3.07
C GLY A 87 -3.69 7.00 4.50
N ASN A 88 -4.54 7.32 5.47
CA ASN A 88 -4.19 7.38 6.89
C ASN A 88 -4.21 6.01 7.60
N GLY A 89 -3.77 4.95 6.95
CA GLY A 89 -3.68 3.62 7.58
C GLY A 89 -3.99 2.45 6.64
N GLU A 90 -4.54 1.37 7.21
CA GLU A 90 -4.81 0.12 6.48
C GLU A 90 -6.26 0.09 5.97
N PRO A 91 -6.51 0.19 4.65
CA PRO A 91 -7.87 0.26 4.11
C PRO A 91 -8.70 -1.01 4.38
N THR A 92 -8.07 -2.19 4.40
CA THR A 92 -8.77 -3.45 4.65
C THR A 92 -9.26 -3.61 6.10
N ALA A 93 -8.84 -2.70 7.00
CA ALA A 93 -9.34 -2.63 8.38
C ALA A 93 -10.68 -1.91 8.50
N HIS A 94 -11.23 -1.36 7.41
CA HIS A 94 -12.57 -0.77 7.44
C HIS A 94 -13.64 -1.87 7.49
N PRO A 95 -14.64 -1.78 8.39
CA PRO A 95 -15.65 -2.84 8.55
C PRO A 95 -16.46 -3.10 7.26
N ASP A 96 -16.75 -2.06 6.47
CA ASP A 96 -17.51 -2.16 5.23
C ASP A 96 -16.61 -2.20 3.98
N PHE A 97 -15.32 -2.61 4.12
CA PHE A 97 -14.34 -2.57 3.03
C PHE A 97 -14.86 -3.22 1.74
N ALA A 98 -15.41 -4.42 1.82
CA ALA A 98 -15.91 -5.15 0.66
C ALA A 98 -17.06 -4.41 -0.06
N GLY A 99 -18.02 -3.87 0.69
CA GLY A 99 -19.11 -3.10 0.13
C GLY A 99 -18.66 -1.76 -0.49
N ILE A 100 -17.64 -1.13 0.09
CA ILE A 100 -17.04 0.09 -0.48
C ILE A 100 -16.32 -0.22 -1.80
N ILE A 101 -15.64 -1.36 -1.91
CA ILE A 101 -15.04 -1.82 -3.18
C ILE A 101 -16.14 -2.00 -4.24
N ASP A 102 -17.28 -2.64 -3.90
CA ASP A 102 -18.38 -2.82 -4.84
C ASP A 102 -18.93 -1.48 -5.35
N ASP A 103 -19.19 -0.54 -4.45
CA ASP A 103 -19.66 0.80 -4.82
C ASP A 103 -18.64 1.55 -5.69
N THR A 104 -17.34 1.42 -5.37
CA THR A 104 -16.28 2.06 -6.14
C THR A 104 -16.18 1.50 -7.56
N ILE A 105 -16.24 0.19 -7.72
CA ILE A 105 -16.24 -0.46 -9.04
C ILE A 105 -17.47 -0.01 -9.84
N ALA A 106 -18.66 0.00 -9.25
CA ALA A 106 -19.87 0.46 -9.92
C ALA A 106 -19.79 1.93 -10.37
N LEU A 107 -19.25 2.82 -9.52
CA LEU A 107 -19.04 4.23 -9.86
C LEU A 107 -17.96 4.40 -10.94
N ARG A 108 -16.85 3.65 -10.87
CA ARG A 108 -15.82 3.64 -11.90
C ARG A 108 -16.41 3.26 -13.26
N ASP A 109 -17.15 2.16 -13.31
CA ASP A 109 -17.76 1.65 -14.58
C ASP A 109 -18.74 2.65 -15.18
N ALA A 110 -19.49 3.37 -14.35
CA ALA A 110 -20.49 4.35 -14.80
C ALA A 110 -19.87 5.71 -15.21
N LEU A 111 -18.83 6.17 -14.52
CA LEU A 111 -18.35 7.56 -14.65
C LEU A 111 -16.95 7.68 -15.28
N CYS A 112 -16.07 6.68 -15.10
CA CYS A 112 -14.69 6.68 -15.58
C CYS A 112 -14.20 5.27 -15.93
N PRO A 113 -14.82 4.58 -16.92
CA PRO A 113 -14.57 3.16 -17.19
C PRO A 113 -13.12 2.83 -17.62
N ALA A 114 -12.35 3.82 -18.00
CA ALA A 114 -10.93 3.66 -18.32
C ALA A 114 -10.01 3.64 -17.08
N ALA A 115 -10.51 4.14 -15.94
CA ALA A 115 -9.73 4.17 -14.71
C ALA A 115 -9.62 2.78 -14.08
N LYS A 116 -8.49 2.51 -13.44
CA LYS A 116 -8.27 1.29 -12.64
C LYS A 116 -8.66 1.50 -11.18
N VAL A 117 -9.03 0.44 -10.50
CA VAL A 117 -9.19 0.43 -9.04
C VAL A 117 -7.98 -0.26 -8.42
N SER A 118 -7.29 0.42 -7.52
CA SER A 118 -6.08 -0.06 -6.86
C SER A 118 -6.25 -0.05 -5.34
N VAL A 119 -5.80 -1.10 -4.67
CA VAL A 119 -5.75 -1.16 -3.20
C VAL A 119 -4.31 -1.34 -2.76
N LEU A 120 -3.82 -0.41 -1.92
CA LEU A 120 -2.53 -0.52 -1.23
C LEU A 120 -2.78 -1.04 0.18
N SER A 121 -2.37 -2.28 0.46
CA SER A 121 -2.58 -2.93 1.75
C SER A 121 -1.29 -3.51 2.30
N ASN A 122 -1.15 -3.47 3.62
CA ASN A 122 -0.05 -4.13 4.33
C ASN A 122 -0.25 -5.66 4.48
N ALA A 123 -1.28 -6.21 3.86
CA ALA A 123 -1.64 -7.62 3.81
C ALA A 123 -2.02 -8.29 5.15
N THR A 124 -2.02 -7.58 6.28
CA THR A 124 -2.31 -8.19 7.59
C THR A 124 -3.70 -8.81 7.69
N LEU A 125 -4.66 -8.30 6.93
CA LEU A 125 -6.05 -8.76 6.92
C LEU A 125 -6.44 -9.47 5.61
N ALA A 126 -5.50 -9.69 4.70
CA ALA A 126 -5.71 -10.31 3.39
C ALA A 126 -6.20 -11.78 3.46
N HIS A 127 -6.04 -12.42 4.63
CA HIS A 127 -6.51 -13.79 4.90
C HIS A 127 -8.02 -13.86 5.18
N ARG A 128 -8.69 -12.74 5.48
CA ARG A 128 -10.14 -12.73 5.76
C ARG A 128 -10.92 -12.95 4.47
N PRO A 129 -11.89 -13.87 4.44
CA PRO A 129 -12.61 -14.22 3.21
C PRO A 129 -13.21 -13.02 2.50
N GLU A 130 -13.91 -12.15 3.21
CA GLU A 130 -14.55 -10.95 2.67
C GLU A 130 -13.55 -9.93 2.11
N VAL A 131 -12.37 -9.80 2.75
CA VAL A 131 -11.28 -8.95 2.27
C VAL A 131 -10.64 -9.56 1.02
N ARG A 132 -10.36 -10.86 1.05
CA ARG A 132 -9.77 -11.59 -0.08
C ARG A 132 -10.66 -11.49 -1.33
N GLU A 133 -11.96 -11.74 -1.20
CA GLU A 133 -12.91 -11.64 -2.30
C GLU A 133 -12.96 -10.22 -2.88
N ALA A 134 -12.95 -9.20 -2.02
CA ALA A 134 -12.90 -7.81 -2.48
C ALA A 134 -11.59 -7.48 -3.22
N LEU A 135 -10.43 -7.92 -2.70
CA LEU A 135 -9.13 -7.71 -3.32
C LEU A 135 -8.97 -8.44 -4.66
N LEU A 136 -9.67 -9.57 -4.86
CA LEU A 136 -9.67 -10.28 -6.15
C LEU A 136 -10.49 -9.57 -7.24
N ARG A 137 -11.36 -8.61 -6.88
CA ARG A 137 -12.20 -7.87 -7.85
C ARG A 137 -11.57 -6.57 -8.34
N VAL A 138 -10.53 -6.07 -7.68
CA VAL A 138 -9.86 -4.83 -8.08
C VAL A 138 -8.81 -5.08 -9.17
N ASP A 139 -8.51 -4.05 -9.96
CA ASP A 139 -7.55 -4.18 -11.06
C ASP A 139 -6.10 -4.34 -10.55
N ASN A 140 -5.75 -3.64 -9.48
CA ASN A 140 -4.42 -3.70 -8.89
C ASN A 140 -4.54 -4.01 -7.39
N ASN A 141 -4.44 -5.28 -7.05
CA ASN A 141 -4.33 -5.76 -5.67
C ASN A 141 -2.87 -5.69 -5.24
N ILE A 142 -2.48 -4.59 -4.59
CA ILE A 142 -1.08 -4.29 -4.23
C ILE A 142 -0.86 -4.59 -2.76
N LEU A 143 -0.15 -5.69 -2.49
CA LEU A 143 0.09 -6.22 -1.16
C LEU A 143 1.56 -6.06 -0.76
N LYS A 144 1.79 -5.55 0.44
CA LYS A 144 3.13 -5.27 0.96
C LYS A 144 3.84 -6.54 1.43
N LEU A 145 5.11 -6.68 1.02
CA LEU A 145 6.05 -7.64 1.57
C LEU A 145 7.47 -7.04 1.52
N ASP A 146 7.86 -6.27 2.53
CA ASP A 146 9.16 -5.58 2.55
C ASP A 146 10.34 -6.52 2.82
N THR A 147 10.09 -7.63 3.49
CA THR A 147 11.07 -8.69 3.80
C THR A 147 10.34 -9.93 4.31
N VAL A 148 11.09 -11.03 4.46
CA VAL A 148 10.62 -12.25 5.12
C VAL A 148 11.31 -12.48 6.48
N ASP A 149 12.17 -11.55 6.90
CA ASP A 149 12.84 -11.58 8.19
C ASP A 149 11.90 -11.06 9.29
N ALA A 150 11.54 -11.94 10.23
CA ALA A 150 10.57 -11.64 11.30
C ALA A 150 11.07 -10.54 12.24
N ASP A 151 12.37 -10.53 12.57
CA ASP A 151 12.94 -9.53 13.49
C ASP A 151 13.00 -8.15 12.81
N TYR A 152 13.30 -8.11 11.52
CA TYR A 152 13.23 -6.89 10.74
C TYR A 152 11.80 -6.34 10.68
N ILE A 153 10.81 -7.19 10.39
CA ILE A 153 9.38 -6.79 10.35
C ILE A 153 8.96 -6.18 11.70
N GLN A 154 9.32 -6.81 12.82
CA GLN A 154 9.01 -6.25 14.14
C GLN A 154 9.63 -4.88 14.39
N ARG A 155 10.84 -4.63 13.88
CA ARG A 155 11.53 -3.35 14.06
C ARG A 155 11.08 -2.26 13.11
N VAL A 156 10.77 -2.62 11.87
CA VAL A 156 10.55 -1.67 10.77
C VAL A 156 9.08 -1.48 10.46
N ASN A 157 8.32 -2.56 10.33
CA ASN A 157 6.88 -2.50 10.07
C ASN A 157 6.05 -2.43 11.35
N ALA A 158 6.60 -2.89 12.47
CA ALA A 158 6.03 -2.83 13.82
C ALA A 158 4.53 -3.19 13.84
N PRO A 159 4.16 -4.47 13.57
CA PRO A 159 2.77 -4.91 13.60
C PRO A 159 2.13 -4.61 14.97
N THR A 160 0.90 -4.08 14.97
CA THR A 160 0.18 -3.74 16.21
C THR A 160 -0.52 -4.94 16.84
N GLY A 161 -0.55 -6.08 16.15
CA GLY A 161 -1.12 -7.34 16.60
C GLY A 161 -0.20 -8.52 16.28
N LYS A 162 -0.72 -9.74 16.51
CA LYS A 162 0.02 -10.95 16.14
C LYS A 162 0.27 -10.98 14.63
N TYR A 163 1.52 -11.18 14.27
CA TYR A 163 1.96 -11.25 12.87
C TYR A 163 2.95 -12.40 12.69
N ASP A 164 2.69 -13.24 11.70
CA ASP A 164 3.58 -14.33 11.28
C ASP A 164 3.78 -14.21 9.76
N VAL A 165 5.00 -13.91 9.35
CA VAL A 165 5.33 -13.71 7.94
C VAL A 165 5.09 -14.98 7.11
N ASN A 166 5.26 -16.17 7.68
CA ASN A 166 5.02 -17.43 6.96
C ASN A 166 3.52 -17.62 6.67
N GLU A 167 2.65 -17.25 7.61
CA GLU A 167 1.20 -17.29 7.38
C GLU A 167 0.76 -16.22 6.37
N VAL A 168 1.41 -15.06 6.38
CA VAL A 168 1.18 -14.04 5.34
C VAL A 168 1.62 -14.55 3.98
N ILE A 169 2.79 -15.17 3.84
CA ILE A 169 3.25 -15.77 2.58
C ILE A 169 2.25 -16.81 2.06
N LYS A 170 1.77 -17.72 2.91
CA LYS A 170 0.71 -18.68 2.55
C LYS A 170 -0.56 -17.99 2.07
N THR A 171 -0.95 -16.90 2.73
CA THR A 171 -2.09 -16.08 2.30
C THR A 171 -1.84 -15.49 0.93
N LEU A 172 -0.66 -14.90 0.68
CA LEU A 172 -0.31 -14.34 -0.63
C LEU A 172 -0.29 -15.40 -1.74
N GLN A 173 0.21 -16.61 -1.46
CA GLN A 173 0.15 -17.76 -2.37
C GLN A 173 -1.29 -18.12 -2.78
N SER A 174 -2.25 -18.00 -1.83
CA SER A 174 -3.66 -18.34 -2.10
C SER A 174 -4.36 -17.41 -3.10
N TYR A 175 -3.72 -16.33 -3.51
CA TYR A 175 -4.22 -15.43 -4.55
C TYR A 175 -3.91 -15.93 -5.98
N ASP A 176 -3.16 -17.03 -6.13
CA ASP A 176 -2.85 -17.66 -7.42
C ASP A 176 -2.32 -16.66 -8.48
N GLY A 177 -1.43 -15.76 -8.06
CA GLY A 177 -0.86 -14.72 -8.91
C GLY A 177 -1.71 -13.46 -9.09
N HIS A 178 -2.96 -13.41 -8.62
CA HIS A 178 -3.85 -12.24 -8.71
C HIS A 178 -3.49 -11.16 -7.70
N LEU A 179 -2.21 -10.81 -7.61
CA LEU A 179 -1.69 -9.77 -6.74
C LEU A 179 -0.41 -9.15 -7.31
N ILE A 180 -0.12 -7.97 -6.83
CA ILE A 180 1.15 -7.27 -7.06
C ILE A 180 1.86 -7.18 -5.72
N ILE A 181 3.10 -7.62 -5.64
CA ILE A 181 3.92 -7.43 -4.43
C ILE A 181 4.56 -6.05 -4.48
N GLN A 182 4.39 -5.28 -3.39
CA GLN A 182 5.04 -4.00 -3.20
C GLN A 182 6.06 -4.07 -2.07
N THR A 183 7.31 -3.67 -2.36
CA THR A 183 8.43 -3.73 -1.42
C THR A 183 9.16 -2.41 -1.36
N LEU A 184 9.37 -1.91 -0.15
CA LEU A 184 10.21 -0.76 0.12
C LEU A 184 11.62 -1.22 0.48
N PHE A 185 12.62 -0.70 -0.24
CA PHE A 185 14.02 -0.82 0.10
C PHE A 185 14.56 0.50 0.62
N MET A 186 15.25 0.45 1.74
CA MET A 186 15.81 1.62 2.41
C MET A 186 17.08 1.26 3.13
N LYS A 187 17.78 2.28 3.59
CA LYS A 187 19.03 2.21 4.36
C LYS A 187 18.91 3.10 5.60
N GLY A 188 19.97 3.13 6.38
CA GLY A 188 20.05 3.97 7.57
C GLY A 188 19.94 3.18 8.87
N THR A 189 19.59 3.88 9.92
CA THR A 189 19.46 3.29 11.26
C THR A 189 18.17 3.71 11.93
N SER A 190 17.66 2.86 12.80
CA SER A 190 16.56 3.16 13.70
C SER A 190 16.90 2.63 15.08
N ARG A 191 16.81 3.50 16.10
CA ARG A 191 17.15 3.16 17.49
C ARG A 191 18.51 2.48 17.61
N GLY A 192 19.52 2.99 16.86
CA GLY A 192 20.90 2.49 16.88
C GLY A 192 21.13 1.15 16.18
N ARG A 193 20.16 0.62 15.42
CA ARG A 193 20.29 -0.61 14.63
C ARG A 193 20.11 -0.32 13.14
N SER A 194 20.89 -1.00 12.30
CA SER A 194 20.72 -0.91 10.85
C SER A 194 19.34 -1.38 10.43
N VAL A 195 18.75 -0.63 9.48
CA VAL A 195 17.50 -0.97 8.79
C VAL A 195 17.70 -1.09 7.27
N ASP A 196 18.96 -1.27 6.86
CA ASP A 196 19.30 -1.56 5.48
C ASP A 196 18.79 -2.96 5.09
N ASN A 197 17.85 -3.02 4.14
CA ASN A 197 17.32 -4.27 3.61
C ASN A 197 17.72 -4.54 2.15
N THR A 198 18.74 -3.83 1.65
CA THR A 198 19.28 -4.02 0.29
C THR A 198 20.32 -5.14 0.20
N GLY A 199 20.76 -5.66 1.36
CA GLY A 199 21.74 -6.74 1.46
C GLY A 199 21.18 -8.12 1.09
N GLU A 200 22.11 -9.04 0.76
CA GLU A 200 21.76 -10.41 0.33
C GLU A 200 20.99 -11.19 1.38
N GLU A 201 21.25 -10.95 2.64
CA GLU A 201 20.57 -11.56 3.78
C GLU A 201 19.05 -11.29 3.80
N TYR A 202 18.60 -10.16 3.23
CA TYR A 202 17.19 -9.81 3.08
C TYR A 202 16.66 -10.10 1.67
N VAL A 203 17.42 -9.73 0.63
CA VAL A 203 17.00 -9.85 -0.77
C VAL A 203 16.90 -11.30 -1.20
N GLY A 204 17.87 -12.17 -0.83
CA GLY A 204 17.89 -13.59 -1.22
C GLY A 204 16.65 -14.35 -0.73
N PRO A 205 16.32 -14.35 0.58
CA PRO A 205 15.10 -14.98 1.09
C PRO A 205 13.80 -14.38 0.54
N TRP A 206 13.76 -13.05 0.32
CA TRP A 206 12.61 -12.37 -0.27
C TRP A 206 12.36 -12.82 -1.72
N LEU A 207 13.40 -12.96 -2.54
CA LEU A 207 13.29 -13.49 -3.90
C LEU A 207 12.72 -14.92 -3.91
N LYS A 208 13.14 -15.78 -2.98
CA LYS A 208 12.56 -17.13 -2.84
C LYS A 208 11.09 -17.08 -2.47
N ALA A 209 10.68 -16.12 -1.64
CA ALA A 209 9.27 -15.92 -1.33
C ALA A 209 8.49 -15.46 -2.57
N LEU A 210 9.04 -14.57 -3.40
CA LEU A 210 8.41 -14.16 -4.67
C LEU A 210 8.21 -15.37 -5.62
N GLU A 211 9.20 -16.24 -5.75
CA GLU A 211 9.05 -17.45 -6.56
C GLU A 211 7.88 -18.32 -6.07
N SER A 212 7.71 -18.45 -4.76
CA SER A 212 6.64 -19.25 -4.18
C SER A 212 5.27 -18.58 -4.23
N ILE A 213 5.20 -17.25 -4.16
CA ILE A 213 3.96 -16.46 -4.26
C ILE A 213 3.51 -16.34 -5.72
N ALA A 214 4.46 -16.29 -6.66
CA ALA A 214 4.24 -16.09 -8.08
C ALA A 214 3.34 -14.89 -8.43
N PRO A 215 3.67 -13.65 -7.97
CA PRO A 215 2.84 -12.49 -8.21
C PRO A 215 2.78 -12.11 -9.70
N SER A 216 1.70 -11.42 -10.12
CA SER A 216 1.60 -10.90 -11.50
C SER A 216 2.61 -9.80 -11.81
N GLN A 217 3.06 -9.08 -10.78
CA GLN A 217 4.04 -7.99 -10.88
C GLN A 217 4.70 -7.74 -9.53
N VAL A 218 5.90 -7.17 -9.56
CA VAL A 218 6.60 -6.66 -8.38
C VAL A 218 6.82 -5.15 -8.52
N MET A 219 6.50 -4.38 -7.48
CA MET A 219 6.76 -2.95 -7.39
C MET A 219 7.82 -2.72 -6.32
N ILE A 220 8.98 -2.22 -6.68
CA ILE A 220 10.02 -1.83 -5.73
C ILE A 220 10.17 -0.32 -5.69
N TYR A 221 10.41 0.22 -4.50
CA TYR A 221 10.53 1.65 -4.30
C TYR A 221 11.39 1.95 -3.08
N THR A 222 11.78 3.20 -2.94
CA THR A 222 12.48 3.71 -1.77
C THR A 222 11.73 4.88 -1.15
N ILE A 223 12.20 5.37 -0.02
CA ILE A 223 11.66 6.55 0.67
C ILE A 223 11.64 7.73 -0.30
N ASP A 224 10.56 8.50 -0.30
CA ASP A 224 10.43 9.70 -1.14
C ASP A 224 10.14 10.97 -0.34
N ARG A 225 9.46 10.81 0.78
CA ARG A 225 9.03 11.91 1.65
C ARG A 225 9.65 11.79 3.03
N GLU A 226 9.46 12.82 3.83
CA GLU A 226 9.83 12.76 5.24
C GLU A 226 9.17 11.60 5.96
N THR A 227 9.94 10.97 6.82
CA THR A 227 9.54 9.83 7.63
C THR A 227 9.57 10.19 9.11
N PRO A 228 8.79 9.52 9.98
CA PRO A 228 8.80 9.80 11.40
C PRO A 228 10.14 9.46 12.07
N ASP A 229 10.88 8.52 11.53
CA ASP A 229 12.28 8.24 11.90
C ASP A 229 13.20 8.97 10.91
N HIS A 230 14.04 9.87 11.41
CA HIS A 230 14.83 10.79 10.58
C HIS A 230 16.19 10.25 10.15
N ASP A 231 16.63 9.11 10.71
CA ASP A 231 17.92 8.49 10.38
C ASP A 231 17.81 7.49 9.22
N LEU A 232 16.66 7.50 8.53
CA LEU A 232 16.41 6.67 7.36
C LEU A 232 16.97 7.34 6.10
N CYS A 233 17.52 6.50 5.21
CA CYS A 233 18.09 6.93 3.94
C CYS A 233 17.46 6.15 2.78
N LYS A 234 17.43 6.76 1.60
CA LYS A 234 17.04 6.09 0.35
C LYS A 234 18.00 4.95 0.02
N ALA A 235 17.49 3.85 -0.50
CA ALA A 235 18.30 2.96 -1.32
C ALA A 235 18.71 3.68 -2.60
N THR A 236 19.93 3.43 -3.09
CA THR A 236 20.40 4.09 -4.32
C THR A 236 19.71 3.52 -5.56
N PRO A 237 19.66 4.29 -6.68
CA PRO A 237 19.13 3.77 -7.94
C PRO A 237 19.83 2.47 -8.37
N GLU A 238 21.15 2.39 -8.24
CA GLU A 238 21.94 1.22 -8.62
C GLU A 238 21.62 0.00 -7.75
N GLU A 239 21.31 0.20 -6.46
CA GLU A 239 20.86 -0.88 -5.57
C GLU A 239 19.49 -1.40 -6.00
N LEU A 240 18.55 -0.49 -6.27
CA LEU A 240 17.20 -0.85 -6.72
C LEU A 240 17.22 -1.55 -8.09
N ASP A 241 18.04 -1.07 -9.03
CA ASP A 241 18.19 -1.65 -10.36
C ASP A 241 18.76 -3.08 -10.29
N ARG A 242 19.78 -3.32 -9.45
CA ARG A 242 20.33 -4.67 -9.23
C ARG A 242 19.28 -5.63 -8.65
N ILE A 243 18.43 -5.14 -7.74
CA ILE A 243 17.34 -5.95 -7.18
C ILE A 243 16.29 -6.22 -8.26
N ALA A 244 15.91 -5.19 -9.04
CA ALA A 244 14.96 -5.32 -10.14
C ALA A 244 15.41 -6.33 -11.20
N GLU A 245 16.69 -6.31 -11.61
CA GLU A 245 17.27 -7.29 -12.53
C GLU A 245 17.12 -8.72 -12.00
N ARG A 246 17.28 -8.93 -10.70
CA ARG A 246 17.11 -10.24 -10.07
C ARG A 246 15.64 -10.71 -10.14
N VAL A 247 14.69 -9.80 -9.87
CA VAL A 247 13.26 -10.06 -10.01
C VAL A 247 12.91 -10.42 -11.47
N GLN A 248 13.47 -9.68 -12.45
CA GLN A 248 13.26 -9.95 -13.88
C GLN A 248 13.80 -11.34 -14.28
N ARG A 249 14.95 -11.76 -13.73
CA ARG A 249 15.52 -13.10 -13.98
C ARG A 249 14.63 -14.23 -13.48
N LEU A 250 13.78 -13.99 -12.48
CA LEU A 250 12.75 -14.92 -12.02
C LEU A 250 11.52 -14.94 -12.95
N GLY A 251 11.46 -14.06 -13.94
CA GLY A 251 10.34 -13.97 -14.91
C GLY A 251 9.23 -13.02 -14.52
N PHE A 252 9.36 -12.26 -13.42
CA PHE A 252 8.32 -11.33 -12.99
C PHE A 252 8.50 -9.94 -13.60
N PRO A 253 7.43 -9.32 -14.13
CA PRO A 253 7.41 -7.89 -14.43
C PRO A 253 7.74 -7.09 -13.18
N VAL A 254 8.63 -6.10 -13.31
CA VAL A 254 9.01 -5.24 -12.17
C VAL A 254 8.94 -3.77 -12.56
N SER A 255 8.45 -2.93 -11.66
CA SER A 255 8.53 -1.48 -11.75
C SER A 255 9.35 -0.91 -10.60
N VAL A 256 10.18 0.09 -10.91
CA VAL A 256 11.07 0.75 -9.93
C VAL A 256 10.62 2.20 -9.76
N SER A 257 10.65 2.69 -8.51
CA SER A 257 10.42 4.11 -8.17
C SER A 257 11.51 4.60 -7.22
N TYR A 258 12.29 5.56 -7.67
CA TYR A 258 13.45 6.13 -6.95
C TYR A 258 13.06 7.29 -6.03
#